data_d5f8ea130c9d537404651a854e805f6f
#
_entry.id   d5f8ea130c9d537404651a854e805f6f
#
_cell.length_a   1.000
_cell.length_b   1.000
_cell.length_c   1.000
_cell.angle_alpha   90.00
_cell.angle_beta   90.00
_cell.angle_gamma   90.00
#
_symmetry.space_group_name_H-M   'P 1'
#
loop_
_entity.id
_entity.type
_entity.pdbx_description
1 polymer ?
#
loop_
_entity_poly.entity_id
_entity_poly.type
_entity_poly.pdbx_seq_one_letter_code
_entity_poly.pdbx_strand_id
1 'polypeptide(L)'
;MAEVLIALAIGATLAAVLFPAMSAQLRRGQSAATASGLSNLRDAIVAYRGNVLDYPRTLSQLTNALVVGATDACGNVVSAAQRAAWRGPYLTQNISGNMPVGDGTALDTLIRNPATDAGVAPGTLILRVINVDSSTAADVDMRFDGTVNFAAGTILWASTGLDTLKFNIMIRNC
;
A
#
# COMPACT_ATOMS: atom_id res chain seq x y z
N MET A 1 9.20 -53.85 -7.25
CA MET A 1 8.49 -53.31 -6.08
C MET A 1 9.43 -52.46 -5.20
N ALA A 2 10.62 -52.98 -4.80
CA ALA A 2 11.56 -52.23 -3.96
C ALA A 2 12.06 -50.91 -4.63
N GLU A 3 12.31 -50.94 -5.94
CA GLU A 3 12.77 -49.76 -6.68
C GLU A 3 11.78 -48.58 -6.65
N VAL A 4 10.47 -48.90 -6.73
CA VAL A 4 9.42 -47.85 -6.66
C VAL A 4 9.36 -47.23 -5.28
N LEU A 5 9.53 -48.07 -4.22
CA LEU A 5 9.55 -47.54 -2.85
C LEU A 5 10.75 -46.65 -2.57
N ILE A 6 11.92 -47.00 -3.10
CA ILE A 6 13.12 -46.18 -2.98
C ILE A 6 12.96 -44.85 -3.73
N ALA A 7 12.42 -44.85 -4.95
CA ALA A 7 12.16 -43.65 -5.71
C ALA A 7 11.16 -42.72 -4.99
N LEU A 8 10.09 -43.28 -4.40
CA LEU A 8 9.12 -42.52 -3.62
C LEU A 8 9.75 -41.94 -2.34
N ALA A 9 10.60 -42.70 -1.66
CA ALA A 9 11.27 -42.20 -0.47
C ALA A 9 12.22 -41.03 -0.77
N ILE A 10 12.98 -41.11 -1.88
CA ILE A 10 13.85 -40.02 -2.33
C ILE A 10 13.01 -38.81 -2.75
N GLY A 11 11.93 -39.02 -3.49
CA GLY A 11 11.01 -37.95 -3.88
C GLY A 11 10.38 -37.22 -2.67
N ALA A 12 9.96 -37.97 -1.65
CA ALA A 12 9.41 -37.43 -0.43
C ALA A 12 10.41 -36.59 0.37
N THR A 13 11.67 -37.07 0.48
CA THR A 13 12.73 -36.30 1.18
C THR A 13 13.10 -35.03 0.45
N LEU A 14 13.19 -35.04 -0.87
CA LEU A 14 13.42 -33.83 -1.67
C LEU A 14 12.27 -32.83 -1.55
N ALA A 15 11.04 -33.30 -1.62
CA ALA A 15 9.88 -32.44 -1.44
C ALA A 15 9.82 -31.79 -0.06
N ALA A 16 10.18 -32.54 1.00
CA ALA A 16 10.19 -32.02 2.37
C ALA A 16 11.20 -30.88 2.58
N VAL A 17 12.31 -30.87 1.83
CA VAL A 17 13.32 -29.80 1.90
C VAL A 17 12.95 -28.61 1.01
N LEU A 18 12.39 -28.86 -0.18
CA LEU A 18 12.07 -27.81 -1.16
C LEU A 18 10.85 -26.98 -0.75
N PHE A 19 9.84 -27.59 -0.13
CA PHE A 19 8.57 -26.93 0.19
C PHE A 19 8.73 -25.71 1.12
N PRO A 20 9.46 -25.78 2.24
CA PRO A 20 9.68 -24.61 3.10
C PRO A 20 10.53 -23.50 2.42
N ALA A 21 11.46 -23.88 1.56
CA ALA A 21 12.27 -22.91 0.81
C ALA A 21 11.42 -22.11 -0.20
N MET A 22 10.53 -22.77 -0.93
CA MET A 22 9.61 -22.11 -1.86
C MET A 22 8.64 -21.17 -1.15
N SER A 23 8.07 -21.57 -0.03
CA SER A 23 7.13 -20.73 0.73
C SER A 23 7.81 -19.44 1.26
N ALA A 24 9.06 -19.54 1.68
CA ALA A 24 9.84 -18.38 2.10
C ALA A 24 10.13 -17.41 0.93
N GLN A 25 10.41 -17.94 -0.26
CA GLN A 25 10.62 -17.11 -1.46
C GLN A 25 9.34 -16.40 -1.91
N LEU A 26 8.21 -17.09 -1.89
CA LEU A 26 6.91 -16.50 -2.23
C LEU A 26 6.58 -15.32 -1.30
N ARG A 27 6.75 -15.49 0.02
CA ARG A 27 6.52 -14.41 0.99
C ARG A 27 7.43 -13.20 0.74
N ARG A 28 8.72 -13.41 0.47
CA ARG A 28 9.64 -12.33 0.13
C ARG A 28 9.22 -11.61 -1.16
N GLY A 29 8.70 -12.33 -2.14
CA GLY A 29 8.14 -11.76 -3.36
C GLY A 29 6.92 -10.88 -3.07
N GLN A 30 6.01 -11.36 -2.23
CA GLN A 30 4.80 -10.63 -1.83
C GLN A 30 5.13 -9.35 -1.07
N SER A 31 5.98 -9.43 -0.03
CA SER A 31 6.39 -8.24 0.72
C SER A 31 7.14 -7.22 -0.14
N ALA A 32 7.96 -7.68 -1.09
CA ALA A 32 8.63 -6.82 -2.06
C ALA A 32 7.62 -6.12 -3.01
N ALA A 33 6.62 -6.86 -3.48
CA ALA A 33 5.56 -6.32 -4.33
C ALA A 33 4.71 -5.28 -3.58
N THR A 34 4.36 -5.57 -2.32
CA THR A 34 3.62 -4.62 -1.46
C THR A 34 4.42 -3.34 -1.25
N ALA A 35 5.69 -3.44 -0.87
CA ALA A 35 6.55 -2.27 -0.66
C ALA A 35 6.73 -1.44 -1.95
N SER A 36 6.93 -2.10 -3.09
CA SER A 36 7.03 -1.43 -4.40
C SER A 36 5.72 -0.74 -4.78
N GLY A 37 4.58 -1.39 -4.56
CA GLY A 37 3.26 -0.80 -4.81
C GLY A 37 3.01 0.45 -3.95
N LEU A 38 3.37 0.42 -2.67
CA LEU A 38 3.25 1.58 -1.78
C LEU A 38 4.18 2.73 -2.21
N SER A 39 5.41 2.42 -2.62
CA SER A 39 6.33 3.43 -3.16
C SER A 39 5.77 4.09 -4.42
N ASN A 40 5.26 3.30 -5.37
CA ASN A 40 4.64 3.82 -6.59
C ASN A 40 3.43 4.71 -6.29
N LEU A 41 2.60 4.33 -5.31
CA LEU A 41 1.47 5.15 -4.87
C LEU A 41 1.92 6.47 -4.25
N ARG A 42 2.96 6.44 -3.42
CA ARG A 42 3.56 7.66 -2.85
C ARG A 42 4.07 8.59 -3.95
N ASP A 43 4.80 8.06 -4.90
CA ASP A 43 5.37 8.84 -6.01
C ASP A 43 4.26 9.44 -6.88
N ALA A 44 3.19 8.69 -7.14
CA ALA A 44 2.01 9.19 -7.85
C ALA A 44 1.30 10.32 -7.09
N ILE A 45 1.17 10.22 -5.77
CA ILE A 45 0.59 11.28 -4.92
C ILE A 45 1.47 12.53 -4.95
N VAL A 46 2.79 12.38 -4.90
CA VAL A 46 3.73 13.49 -5.00
C VAL A 46 3.65 14.16 -6.37
N ALA A 47 3.59 13.38 -7.46
CA ALA A 47 3.44 13.91 -8.81
C ALA A 47 2.08 14.62 -9.01
N TYR A 48 0.99 14.06 -8.49
CA TYR A 48 -0.32 14.71 -8.47
C TYR A 48 -0.23 16.07 -7.78
N ARG A 49 0.35 16.11 -6.56
CA ARG A 49 0.53 17.36 -5.82
C ARG A 49 1.36 18.39 -6.57
N GLY A 50 2.39 17.95 -7.28
CA GLY A 50 3.24 18.83 -8.10
C GLY A 50 2.47 19.60 -9.18
N ASN A 51 1.41 19.02 -9.70
CA ASN A 51 0.57 19.63 -10.74
C ASN A 51 -0.65 20.35 -10.17
N VAL A 52 -1.41 19.67 -9.30
CA VAL A 52 -2.70 20.15 -8.77
C VAL A 52 -2.51 21.07 -7.56
N LEU A 53 -1.31 21.08 -6.95
CA LEU A 53 -0.93 21.83 -5.74
C LEU A 53 -1.72 21.45 -4.49
N ASP A 54 -2.37 20.27 -4.51
CA ASP A 54 -3.17 19.72 -3.43
C ASP A 54 -3.00 18.20 -3.34
N TYR A 55 -3.60 17.56 -2.34
CA TYR A 55 -3.52 16.11 -2.16
C TYR A 55 -4.80 15.42 -2.61
N PRO A 56 -4.71 14.25 -3.28
CA PRO A 56 -5.89 13.51 -3.71
C PRO A 56 -6.65 12.95 -2.50
N ARG A 57 -7.98 12.95 -2.57
CA ARG A 57 -8.84 12.30 -1.59
C ARG A 57 -9.02 10.81 -1.88
N THR A 58 -8.94 10.43 -3.15
CA THR A 58 -9.14 9.05 -3.59
C THR A 58 -8.02 8.63 -4.53
N LEU A 59 -7.72 7.32 -4.57
CA LEU A 59 -6.76 6.76 -5.52
C LEU A 59 -7.23 6.94 -6.97
N SER A 60 -8.54 6.92 -7.20
CA SER A 60 -9.14 7.14 -8.52
C SER A 60 -8.79 8.53 -9.10
N GLN A 61 -8.54 9.54 -8.27
CA GLN A 61 -8.05 10.85 -8.74
C GLN A 61 -6.63 10.83 -9.31
N LEU A 62 -5.87 9.78 -9.04
CA LEU A 62 -4.53 9.58 -9.62
C LEU A 62 -4.59 9.07 -11.06
N THR A 63 -5.68 8.42 -11.45
CA THR A 63 -5.83 7.80 -12.77
C THR A 63 -6.85 8.48 -13.65
N ASN A 64 -7.85 9.12 -13.06
CA ASN A 64 -8.95 9.76 -13.77
C ASN A 64 -8.90 11.28 -13.62
N ALA A 65 -9.24 11.99 -14.69
CA ALA A 65 -9.34 13.45 -14.66
C ALA A 65 -10.34 13.92 -13.59
N LEU A 66 -10.03 15.02 -12.94
CA LEU A 66 -10.81 15.56 -11.85
C LEU A 66 -12.15 16.14 -12.36
N VAL A 67 -13.25 15.64 -11.82
CA VAL A 67 -14.60 16.09 -12.16
C VAL A 67 -14.99 17.34 -11.37
N VAL A 68 -16.04 18.04 -11.83
CA VAL A 68 -16.62 19.16 -11.09
C VAL A 68 -17.19 18.66 -9.76
N GLY A 69 -16.86 19.34 -8.66
CA GLY A 69 -17.27 18.94 -7.32
C GLY A 69 -16.33 17.94 -6.65
N ALA A 70 -15.25 17.49 -7.33
CA ALA A 70 -14.22 16.69 -6.66
C ALA A 70 -13.66 17.43 -5.45
N THR A 71 -13.36 16.69 -4.38
CA THR A 71 -12.75 17.23 -3.16
C THR A 71 -11.34 16.70 -3.00
N ASP A 72 -10.49 17.54 -2.38
CA ASP A 72 -9.14 17.18 -1.96
C ASP A 72 -9.14 16.35 -0.65
N ALA A 73 -7.97 15.93 -0.20
CA ALA A 73 -7.81 15.20 1.06
C ALA A 73 -8.20 16.04 2.28
N CYS A 74 -8.23 17.37 2.17
CA CYS A 74 -8.60 18.31 3.24
C CYS A 74 -10.12 18.61 3.28
N GLY A 75 -10.86 18.08 2.31
CA GLY A 75 -12.31 18.27 2.17
C GLY A 75 -12.69 19.54 1.40
N ASN A 76 -11.73 20.27 0.84
CA ASN A 76 -12.04 21.45 0.01
C ASN A 76 -12.44 21.02 -1.40
N VAL A 77 -13.30 21.80 -2.05
CA VAL A 77 -13.65 21.57 -3.45
C VAL A 77 -12.50 22.00 -4.35
N VAL A 78 -12.04 21.09 -5.20
CA VAL A 78 -10.98 21.34 -6.17
C VAL A 78 -11.44 22.40 -7.19
N SER A 79 -10.71 23.49 -7.29
CA SER A 79 -11.02 24.62 -8.17
C SER A 79 -10.92 24.25 -9.66
N ALA A 80 -11.52 25.08 -10.54
CA ALA A 80 -11.43 24.87 -11.98
C ALA A 80 -9.96 24.93 -12.48
N ALA A 81 -9.13 25.82 -11.90
CA ALA A 81 -7.73 25.93 -12.24
C ALA A 81 -6.95 24.66 -11.86
N GLN A 82 -7.18 24.12 -10.68
CA GLN A 82 -6.56 22.88 -10.22
C GLN A 82 -6.97 21.68 -11.10
N ARG A 83 -8.26 21.58 -11.47
CA ARG A 83 -8.72 20.55 -12.41
C ARG A 83 -8.04 20.65 -13.77
N ALA A 84 -7.88 21.87 -14.29
CA ALA A 84 -7.17 22.12 -15.56
C ALA A 84 -5.65 21.85 -15.46
N ALA A 85 -5.08 21.92 -14.27
CA ALA A 85 -3.67 21.62 -14.00
C ALA A 85 -3.39 20.12 -13.88
N TRP A 86 -4.41 19.26 -13.77
CA TRP A 86 -4.24 17.80 -13.73
C TRP A 86 -3.58 17.30 -15.02
N ARG A 87 -2.49 16.53 -14.89
CA ARG A 87 -1.68 16.01 -16.01
C ARG A 87 -1.56 14.49 -16.01
N GLY A 88 -2.39 13.81 -15.22
CA GLY A 88 -2.36 12.35 -15.15
C GLY A 88 -2.70 11.64 -16.48
N PRO A 89 -2.76 10.31 -16.48
CA PRO A 89 -2.73 9.47 -15.29
C PRO A 89 -1.35 9.41 -14.62
N TYR A 90 -1.33 9.41 -13.27
CA TYR A 90 -0.10 9.30 -12.46
C TYR A 90 0.24 7.85 -12.11
N LEU A 91 -0.70 6.93 -12.36
CA LEU A 91 -0.54 5.49 -12.26
C LEU A 91 -0.89 4.86 -13.60
N THR A 92 -0.14 3.83 -13.99
CA THR A 92 -0.38 3.10 -15.24
C THR A 92 -1.62 2.21 -15.18
N GLN A 93 -1.98 1.77 -13.97
CA GLN A 93 -3.17 0.96 -13.75
C GLN A 93 -4.39 1.87 -13.57
N ASN A 94 -5.44 1.64 -14.34
CA ASN A 94 -6.71 2.36 -14.16
C ASN A 94 -7.39 1.87 -12.88
N ILE A 95 -7.67 2.79 -11.96
CA ILE A 95 -8.29 2.52 -10.67
C ILE A 95 -9.72 3.06 -10.68
N SER A 96 -10.67 2.16 -10.50
CA SER A 96 -12.08 2.49 -10.28
C SER A 96 -12.56 1.97 -8.93
N GLY A 97 -11.86 2.35 -7.84
CA GLY A 97 -12.13 1.86 -6.49
C GLY A 97 -10.85 1.36 -5.80
N ASN A 98 -10.94 0.25 -5.07
CA ASN A 98 -9.80 -0.33 -4.37
C ASN A 98 -8.78 -0.92 -5.35
N MET A 99 -7.49 -0.86 -4.98
CA MET A 99 -6.37 -1.29 -5.81
C MET A 99 -5.62 -2.46 -5.16
N PRO A 100 -5.30 -3.55 -5.88
CA PRO A 100 -4.41 -4.58 -5.37
C PRO A 100 -2.98 -4.02 -5.20
N VAL A 101 -2.37 -4.30 -4.06
CA VAL A 101 -1.00 -3.90 -3.73
C VAL A 101 -0.28 -5.08 -3.08
N GLY A 102 0.51 -5.80 -3.85
CA GLY A 102 1.11 -7.06 -3.40
C GLY A 102 0.05 -8.11 -3.08
N ASP A 103 0.04 -8.61 -1.85
CA ASP A 103 -0.98 -9.53 -1.32
C ASP A 103 -2.18 -8.81 -0.69
N GLY A 104 -2.07 -7.51 -0.44
CA GLY A 104 -3.11 -6.68 0.15
C GLY A 104 -3.96 -5.92 -0.86
N THR A 105 -4.93 -5.18 -0.35
CA THR A 105 -5.81 -4.30 -1.12
C THR A 105 -5.80 -2.89 -0.54
N ALA A 106 -5.27 -1.92 -1.30
CA ALA A 106 -5.33 -0.51 -0.97
C ALA A 106 -6.75 0.01 -1.15
N LEU A 107 -7.29 0.63 -0.11
CA LEU A 107 -8.62 1.25 -0.17
C LEU A 107 -8.55 2.57 -0.96
N ASP A 108 -9.56 2.80 -1.80
CA ASP A 108 -9.63 3.99 -2.67
C ASP A 108 -9.55 5.30 -1.87
N THR A 109 -10.13 5.35 -0.67
CA THR A 109 -10.18 6.57 0.14
C THR A 109 -8.90 6.80 0.92
N LEU A 110 -8.24 7.92 0.65
CA LEU A 110 -7.15 8.46 1.45
C LEU A 110 -7.73 9.28 2.61
N ILE A 111 -7.26 9.03 3.81
CA ILE A 111 -7.78 9.68 5.02
C ILE A 111 -6.73 10.65 5.54
N ARG A 112 -7.10 11.93 5.68
CA ARG A 112 -6.30 12.85 6.46
C ARG A 112 -6.47 12.53 7.95
N ASN A 113 -5.35 12.34 8.65
CA ASN A 113 -5.40 12.14 10.09
C ASN A 113 -5.83 13.44 10.81
N PRO A 114 -7.00 13.45 11.50
CA PRO A 114 -7.49 14.62 12.23
C PRO A 114 -6.87 14.78 13.63
N ALA A 115 -5.66 14.30 13.88
CA ALA A 115 -4.98 14.29 15.18
C ALA A 115 -5.50 13.26 16.23
N THR A 116 -6.36 12.34 15.83
CA THR A 116 -7.01 11.39 16.76
C THR A 116 -6.53 9.95 16.63
N ASP A 117 -5.84 9.57 15.56
CA ASP A 117 -5.30 8.21 15.41
C ASP A 117 -4.00 8.07 16.20
N ALA A 118 -3.98 7.16 17.16
CA ALA A 118 -2.80 6.87 17.95
C ALA A 118 -1.61 6.44 17.07
N GLY A 119 -0.45 7.04 17.30
CA GLY A 119 0.79 6.74 16.58
C GLY A 119 0.98 7.49 15.25
N VAL A 120 -0.02 8.25 14.79
CA VAL A 120 0.06 9.02 13.54
C VAL A 120 0.13 10.51 13.81
N ALA A 121 1.11 11.20 13.23
CA ALA A 121 1.24 12.64 13.38
C ALA A 121 0.05 13.40 12.77
N PRO A 122 -0.41 14.50 13.38
CA PRO A 122 -1.43 15.37 12.80
C PRO A 122 -1.02 15.87 11.41
N GLY A 123 -1.98 15.95 10.48
CA GLY A 123 -1.71 16.41 9.12
C GLY A 123 -1.02 15.37 8.24
N THR A 124 -1.07 14.10 8.59
CA THR A 124 -0.59 12.99 7.75
C THR A 124 -1.73 12.47 6.87
N LEU A 125 -1.42 12.12 5.63
CA LEU A 125 -2.31 11.40 4.75
C LEU A 125 -2.11 9.90 4.95
N ILE A 126 -3.18 9.19 5.25
CA ILE A 126 -3.16 7.75 5.52
C ILE A 126 -3.76 7.00 4.33
N LEU A 127 -2.96 6.13 3.74
CA LEU A 127 -3.42 5.09 2.83
C LEU A 127 -3.60 3.80 3.63
N ARG A 128 -4.78 3.20 3.56
CA ARG A 128 -5.06 1.91 4.21
C ARG A 128 -4.97 0.78 3.21
N VAL A 129 -4.22 -0.26 3.58
CA VAL A 129 -4.15 -1.52 2.84
C VAL A 129 -4.67 -2.63 3.76
N ILE A 130 -5.70 -3.31 3.34
CA ILE A 130 -6.33 -4.41 4.08
C ILE A 130 -5.84 -5.77 3.59
N ASN A 131 -6.04 -6.80 4.40
CA ASN A 131 -5.63 -8.19 4.13
C ASN A 131 -4.11 -8.37 4.00
N VAL A 132 -3.33 -7.62 4.79
CA VAL A 132 -1.87 -7.74 4.85
C VAL A 132 -1.50 -8.48 6.12
N ASP A 133 -0.91 -9.66 5.99
CA ASP A 133 -0.46 -10.42 7.16
C ASP A 133 0.67 -9.72 7.93
N SER A 134 0.85 -10.07 9.21
CA SER A 134 1.84 -9.44 10.09
C SER A 134 3.27 -9.61 9.63
N SER A 135 3.60 -10.72 8.95
CA SER A 135 4.95 -10.98 8.44
C SER A 135 5.26 -10.09 7.24
N THR A 136 4.33 -9.93 6.31
CA THR A 136 4.44 -8.97 5.20
C THR A 136 4.51 -7.55 5.72
N ALA A 137 3.68 -7.18 6.71
CA ALA A 137 3.72 -5.86 7.32
C ALA A 137 5.07 -5.56 7.98
N ALA A 138 5.67 -6.54 8.69
CA ALA A 138 6.99 -6.40 9.30
C ALA A 138 8.11 -6.20 8.27
N ASP A 139 8.07 -6.95 7.17
CA ASP A 139 9.04 -6.81 6.07
C ASP A 139 8.93 -5.45 5.38
N VAL A 140 7.69 -4.94 5.22
CA VAL A 140 7.43 -3.62 4.64
C VAL A 140 7.89 -2.52 5.58
N ASP A 141 7.57 -2.61 6.88
CA ASP A 141 8.00 -1.66 7.91
C ASP A 141 9.53 -1.58 7.99
N MET A 142 10.20 -2.73 8.02
CA MET A 142 11.68 -2.79 7.98
C MET A 142 12.27 -2.09 6.75
N ARG A 143 11.59 -2.11 5.60
CA ARG A 143 12.07 -1.44 4.37
C ARG A 143 11.87 0.07 4.39
N PHE A 144 10.78 0.56 4.99
CA PHE A 144 10.48 2.00 5.03
C PHE A 144 11.09 2.69 6.24
N ASP A 145 11.04 2.07 7.41
CA ASP A 145 11.45 2.68 8.68
C ASP A 145 12.76 2.10 9.26
N GLY A 146 13.28 1.01 8.67
CA GLY A 146 14.53 0.36 9.10
C GLY A 146 14.40 -0.44 10.41
N THR A 147 13.26 -0.41 11.05
CA THR A 147 12.93 -1.15 12.27
C THR A 147 11.49 -1.58 12.26
N VAL A 148 11.15 -2.73 12.87
CA VAL A 148 9.75 -3.16 12.98
C VAL A 148 9.13 -2.52 14.22
N ASN A 149 8.23 -1.55 14.00
CA ASN A 149 7.49 -0.86 15.07
C ASN A 149 6.08 -0.46 14.60
N PHE A 150 5.13 -1.35 14.72
CA PHE A 150 3.75 -1.13 14.26
C PHE A 150 2.97 -0.03 14.99
N ALA A 151 3.54 0.55 16.04
CA ALA A 151 2.89 1.61 16.83
C ALA A 151 3.31 3.03 16.41
N ALA A 152 4.40 3.19 15.66
CA ALA A 152 4.91 4.49 15.24
C ALA A 152 5.75 4.36 13.96
N GLY A 153 5.75 5.39 13.10
CA GLY A 153 6.54 5.43 11.88
C GLY A 153 5.72 5.68 10.62
N THR A 154 6.31 5.33 9.50
CA THR A 154 5.68 5.42 8.17
C THR A 154 4.68 4.29 7.96
N ILE A 155 4.96 3.12 8.52
CA ILE A 155 4.12 1.93 8.47
C ILE A 155 3.54 1.66 9.85
N LEU A 156 2.23 1.55 9.94
CA LEU A 156 1.53 1.06 11.12
C LEU A 156 0.72 -0.16 10.72
N TRP A 157 0.63 -1.16 11.59
CA TRP A 157 -0.16 -2.33 11.32
C TRP A 157 -0.99 -2.72 12.56
N ALA A 158 -2.23 -3.14 12.32
CA ALA A 158 -3.12 -3.61 13.37
C ALA A 158 -3.97 -4.78 12.88
N SER A 159 -4.04 -5.82 13.71
CA SER A 159 -4.95 -6.95 13.51
C SER A 159 -6.31 -6.62 14.12
N THR A 160 -7.07 -5.75 13.46
CA THR A 160 -8.43 -5.37 13.88
C THR A 160 -9.43 -5.78 12.81
N GLY A 161 -9.73 -7.07 12.74
CA GLY A 161 -10.74 -7.65 11.84
C GLY A 161 -10.25 -7.89 10.41
N LEU A 162 -9.60 -6.94 9.77
CA LEU A 162 -9.08 -7.04 8.40
C LEU A 162 -7.59 -6.68 8.36
N ASP A 163 -6.75 -7.31 9.12
CA ASP A 163 -5.28 -7.15 9.09
C ASP A 163 -4.83 -5.91 8.29
N THR A 164 -4.93 -4.73 8.92
CA THR A 164 -4.83 -3.45 8.21
C THR A 164 -3.45 -2.84 8.39
N LEU A 165 -2.77 -2.59 7.26
CA LEU A 165 -1.57 -1.78 7.19
C LEU A 165 -1.97 -0.33 6.85
N LYS A 166 -1.49 0.63 7.64
CA LYS A 166 -1.63 2.06 7.38
C LYS A 166 -0.29 2.61 6.90
N PHE A 167 -0.27 3.17 5.71
CA PHE A 167 0.90 3.84 5.15
C PHE A 167 0.74 5.35 5.31
N ASN A 168 1.63 5.95 6.09
CA ASN A 168 1.60 7.36 6.46
C ASN A 168 2.42 8.19 5.48
N ILE A 169 1.80 9.16 4.85
CA ILE A 169 2.45 10.11 3.94
C ILE A 169 2.39 11.49 4.60
N MET A 170 3.55 12.05 4.92
CA MET A 170 3.61 13.41 5.47
C MET A 170 3.09 14.43 4.47
N ILE A 171 2.09 15.21 4.86
CA ILE A 171 1.54 16.29 4.06
C ILE A 171 1.81 17.63 4.74
N ARG A 172 2.10 18.65 3.93
CA ARG A 172 2.28 20.03 4.42
C ARG A 172 1.06 20.84 4.00
N ASN A 173 0.52 21.58 4.95
CA ASN A 173 -0.56 22.57 4.72
C ASN A 173 -1.86 21.97 4.16
N CYS A 174 -2.64 21.41 5.02
CA CYS A 174 -4.08 21.35 4.86
C CYS A 174 -4.72 22.42 5.73
#